data_86db17db32021e2341b2f318ca7a2e99
#
_entry.id   86db17db32021e2341b2f318ca7a2e99
#
_cell.length_a   1.000
_cell.length_b   1.000
_cell.length_c   1.000
_cell.angle_alpha   90.00
_cell.angle_beta   90.00
_cell.angle_gamma   90.00
#
_symmetry.space_group_name_H-M   'P 1'
#
loop_
_entity.id
_entity.type
_entity.pdbx_description
1 polymer ?
#
loop_
_entity_poly.entity_id
_entity_poly.type
_entity_poly.pdbx_seq_one_letter_code
_entity_poly.pdbx_strand_id
1 'polypeptide(L)'
;MELQAKPTARTPIEDEKIIALYWDRDEKAIEETDFKYRKYLFSVAYNLLCDRLDCEECLNDTYLGAWNAMPPSRPDVLKAFLTTIARRNAIKRYHRNQKKSAVPSEMTLSLSELEAFVAGDEDVGSDFDAERLGHAISDFVRSLPDRRRFIFMSRYYLAEPIDTIAKDLSLSRSMINKELASIRNALRERIESEGYLI
;
A
#
# COMPACT_ATOMS: atom_id res chain seq x y z
N MET A 1 40.03 -21.75 -20.60
CA MET A 1 38.68 -21.32 -21.00
C MET A 1 37.79 -21.58 -19.78
N GLU A 2 37.79 -20.61 -18.86
CA GLU A 2 37.03 -20.69 -17.61
C GLU A 2 35.57 -20.36 -17.87
N LEU A 3 34.70 -21.33 -17.65
CA LEU A 3 33.25 -21.14 -17.63
C LEU A 3 32.89 -20.28 -16.40
N GLN A 4 32.61 -18.99 -16.62
CA GLN A 4 32.01 -18.14 -15.61
C GLN A 4 30.66 -18.72 -15.21
N ALA A 5 30.57 -19.25 -13.99
CA ALA A 5 29.33 -19.71 -13.37
C ALA A 5 28.34 -18.53 -13.33
N LYS A 6 27.15 -18.70 -13.94
CA LYS A 6 26.03 -17.77 -13.80
C LYS A 6 25.74 -17.57 -12.31
N PRO A 7 25.53 -16.33 -11.85
CA PRO A 7 25.15 -16.10 -10.47
C PRO A 7 23.83 -16.83 -10.19
N THR A 8 23.88 -17.77 -9.26
CA THR A 8 22.70 -18.47 -8.73
C THR A 8 21.74 -17.41 -8.19
N ALA A 9 20.52 -17.34 -8.73
CA ALA A 9 19.50 -16.42 -8.27
C ALA A 9 19.25 -16.68 -6.77
N ARG A 10 19.52 -15.67 -5.91
CA ARG A 10 19.27 -15.74 -4.47
C ARG A 10 17.76 -15.96 -4.26
N THR A 11 17.39 -16.99 -3.53
CA THR A 11 16.01 -17.29 -3.17
C THR A 11 15.67 -16.60 -1.84
N PRO A 12 14.51 -15.90 -1.72
CA PRO A 12 14.09 -15.31 -0.46
C PRO A 12 13.89 -16.39 0.61
N ILE A 13 14.29 -16.08 1.86
CA ILE A 13 14.05 -16.98 2.99
C ILE A 13 12.61 -16.85 3.52
N GLU A 14 12.17 -17.84 4.32
CA GLU A 14 10.86 -17.84 4.97
C GLU A 14 10.70 -16.68 5.95
N ASP A 15 9.45 -16.17 6.13
CA ASP A 15 9.15 -15.04 6.99
C ASP A 15 9.52 -15.28 8.44
N GLU A 16 9.30 -16.51 8.94
CA GLU A 16 9.65 -16.91 10.29
C GLU A 16 11.15 -16.79 10.57
N LYS A 17 11.99 -17.06 9.56
CA LYS A 17 13.44 -16.90 9.66
C LYS A 17 13.83 -15.43 9.70
N ILE A 18 13.18 -14.59 8.91
CA ILE A 18 13.39 -13.13 8.95
C ILE A 18 12.99 -12.58 10.33
N ILE A 19 11.83 -12.99 10.85
CA ILE A 19 11.37 -12.59 12.19
C ILE A 19 12.35 -13.04 13.27
N ALA A 20 12.89 -14.26 13.18
CA ALA A 20 13.91 -14.74 14.11
C ALA A 20 15.18 -13.87 14.09
N LEU A 21 15.67 -13.47 12.91
CA LEU A 21 16.82 -12.55 12.79
C LEU A 21 16.55 -11.19 13.47
N TYR A 22 15.34 -10.63 13.35
CA TYR A 22 14.96 -9.41 14.09
C TYR A 22 14.99 -9.62 15.60
N TRP A 23 14.52 -10.78 16.10
CA TRP A 23 14.53 -11.11 17.52
C TRP A 23 15.94 -11.30 18.06
N ASP A 24 16.83 -11.89 17.25
CA ASP A 24 18.24 -12.10 17.58
C ASP A 24 19.09 -10.82 17.40
N ARG A 25 18.47 -9.72 16.95
CA ARG A 25 19.16 -8.47 16.63
C ARG A 25 20.28 -8.63 15.59
N ASP A 26 20.11 -9.57 14.65
CA ASP A 26 21.02 -9.74 13.52
C ASP A 26 20.66 -8.77 12.39
N GLU A 27 21.62 -7.92 11.98
CA GLU A 27 21.42 -6.93 10.90
C GLU A 27 21.01 -7.55 9.57
N LYS A 28 21.27 -8.83 9.36
CA LYS A 28 20.76 -9.59 8.20
C LYS A 28 19.25 -9.57 8.09
N ALA A 29 18.51 -9.36 9.18
CA ALA A 29 17.07 -9.19 9.16
C ALA A 29 16.65 -8.08 8.18
N ILE A 30 17.37 -6.96 8.16
CA ILE A 30 17.10 -5.82 7.28
C ILE A 30 17.42 -6.20 5.83
N GLU A 31 18.55 -6.85 5.58
CA GLU A 31 18.98 -7.28 4.24
C GLU A 31 17.98 -8.28 3.63
N GLU A 32 17.52 -9.27 4.40
CA GLU A 32 16.56 -10.27 3.95
C GLU A 32 15.18 -9.65 3.73
N THR A 33 14.78 -8.70 4.58
CA THR A 33 13.53 -7.95 4.41
C THR A 33 13.59 -7.10 3.14
N ASP A 34 14.67 -6.38 2.91
CA ASP A 34 14.86 -5.57 1.70
C ASP A 34 14.85 -6.47 0.47
N PHE A 35 15.60 -7.55 0.47
CA PHE A 35 15.67 -8.49 -0.66
C PHE A 35 14.30 -9.06 -1.03
N LYS A 36 13.50 -9.46 -0.01
CA LYS A 36 12.19 -10.09 -0.22
C LYS A 36 11.09 -9.11 -0.54
N TYR A 37 11.05 -7.95 0.14
CA TYR A 37 9.89 -7.07 0.17
C TYR A 37 10.09 -5.69 -0.45
N ARG A 38 11.33 -5.30 -0.84
CA ARG A 38 11.63 -3.97 -1.37
C ARG A 38 10.67 -3.53 -2.47
N LYS A 39 10.51 -4.35 -3.51
CA LYS A 39 9.66 -3.99 -4.65
C LYS A 39 8.22 -3.74 -4.23
N TYR A 40 7.69 -4.58 -3.38
CA TYR A 40 6.33 -4.46 -2.86
C TYR A 40 6.17 -3.22 -1.98
N LEU A 41 7.04 -3.05 -0.98
CA LEU A 41 6.99 -1.89 -0.08
C LEU A 41 7.22 -0.57 -0.82
N PHE A 42 8.09 -0.58 -1.84
CA PHE A 42 8.28 0.58 -2.70
C PHE A 42 7.00 0.93 -3.45
N SER A 43 6.28 -0.05 -4.02
CA SER A 43 4.99 0.21 -4.68
C SER A 43 3.95 0.77 -3.71
N VAL A 44 3.89 0.25 -2.47
CA VAL A 44 3.02 0.78 -1.41
C VAL A 44 3.32 2.25 -1.11
N ALA A 45 4.59 2.62 -0.97
CA ALA A 45 5.00 4.00 -0.73
C ALA A 45 4.76 4.89 -1.96
N TYR A 46 5.09 4.39 -3.16
CA TYR A 46 4.99 5.15 -4.40
C TYR A 46 3.55 5.51 -4.77
N ASN A 47 2.60 4.64 -4.46
CA ASN A 47 1.18 4.90 -4.65
C ASN A 47 0.68 6.16 -3.92
N LEU A 48 1.36 6.57 -2.86
CA LEU A 48 1.02 7.77 -2.09
C LEU A 48 1.95 8.94 -2.35
N LEU A 49 3.26 8.69 -2.42
CA LEU A 49 4.28 9.74 -2.44
C LEU A 49 4.61 10.23 -3.85
N CYS A 50 4.50 9.35 -4.86
CA CYS A 50 4.82 9.63 -6.27
C CYS A 50 6.22 10.23 -6.51
N ASP A 51 7.09 10.19 -5.51
CA ASP A 51 8.47 10.65 -5.56
C ASP A 51 9.42 9.53 -5.15
N ARG A 52 10.44 9.29 -5.97
CA ARG A 52 11.35 8.16 -5.77
C ARG A 52 12.21 8.32 -4.53
N LEU A 53 12.70 9.53 -4.25
CA LEU A 53 13.56 9.80 -3.09
C LEU A 53 12.75 9.66 -1.80
N ASP A 54 11.55 10.21 -1.77
CA ASP A 54 10.64 10.06 -0.63
C ASP A 54 10.27 8.59 -0.38
N CYS A 55 10.11 7.79 -1.44
CA CYS A 55 9.87 6.35 -1.31
C CYS A 55 11.07 5.62 -0.71
N GLU A 56 12.30 5.89 -1.18
CA GLU A 56 13.52 5.28 -0.63
C GLU A 56 13.69 5.62 0.86
N GLU A 57 13.46 6.88 1.25
CA GLU A 57 13.50 7.26 2.66
C GLU A 57 12.36 6.60 3.46
N CYS A 58 11.17 6.46 2.87
CA CYS A 58 10.05 5.74 3.50
C CYS A 58 10.38 4.27 3.74
N LEU A 59 11.08 3.61 2.82
CA LEU A 59 11.56 2.24 3.00
C LEU A 59 12.55 2.15 4.15
N ASN A 60 13.54 3.02 4.20
CA ASN A 60 14.52 3.06 5.28
C ASN A 60 13.85 3.27 6.65
N ASP A 61 12.89 4.20 6.73
CA ASP A 61 12.08 4.42 7.93
C ASP A 61 11.24 3.18 8.29
N THR A 62 10.82 2.40 7.29
CA THR A 62 10.05 1.17 7.49
C THR A 62 10.92 0.06 8.07
N TYR A 63 12.13 -0.12 7.57
CA TYR A 63 13.08 -1.11 8.11
C TYR A 63 13.49 -0.75 9.54
N LEU A 64 13.78 0.52 9.80
CA LEU A 64 14.05 1.01 11.15
C LEU A 64 12.84 0.82 12.08
N GLY A 65 11.62 1.07 11.59
CA GLY A 65 10.39 0.84 12.33
C GLY A 65 10.19 -0.63 12.68
N ALA A 66 10.46 -1.54 11.75
CA ALA A 66 10.41 -2.98 11.98
C ALA A 66 11.47 -3.42 13.01
N TRP A 67 12.70 -2.93 12.86
CA TRP A 67 13.80 -3.17 13.81
C TRP A 67 13.46 -2.75 15.23
N ASN A 68 12.88 -1.57 15.40
CA ASN A 68 12.51 -1.06 16.72
C ASN A 68 11.30 -1.78 17.32
N ALA A 69 10.42 -2.31 16.50
CA ALA A 69 9.21 -2.99 16.96
C ALA A 69 9.44 -4.47 17.30
N MET A 70 10.40 -5.12 16.70
CA MET A 70 10.73 -6.53 16.92
C MET A 70 12.12 -6.66 17.59
N PRO A 71 12.24 -7.19 18.82
CA PRO A 71 11.15 -7.47 19.78
C PRO A 71 10.56 -6.20 20.41
N PRO A 72 9.42 -6.21 21.10
CA PRO A 72 8.69 -7.42 21.54
C PRO A 72 7.62 -7.94 20.54
N SER A 73 7.30 -7.20 19.46
CA SER A 73 6.30 -7.64 18.51
C SER A 73 6.76 -8.89 17.73
N ARG A 74 5.86 -9.88 17.59
CA ARG A 74 6.10 -11.05 16.77
C ARG A 74 4.90 -11.24 15.83
N PRO A 75 4.93 -10.65 14.62
CA PRO A 75 3.80 -10.69 13.71
C PRO A 75 3.58 -12.10 13.13
N ASP A 76 2.32 -12.51 13.00
CA ASP A 76 1.96 -13.76 12.32
C ASP A 76 2.18 -13.66 10.82
N VAL A 77 1.99 -12.46 10.25
CA VAL A 77 2.19 -12.19 8.82
C VAL A 77 3.13 -11.00 8.67
N LEU A 78 4.41 -11.27 8.37
CA LEU A 78 5.45 -10.26 8.25
C LEU A 78 5.12 -9.21 7.17
N LYS A 79 4.60 -9.64 6.02
CA LYS A 79 4.18 -8.75 4.92
C LYS A 79 3.18 -7.69 5.40
N ALA A 80 2.13 -8.10 6.11
CA ALA A 80 1.09 -7.20 6.62
C ALA A 80 1.64 -6.22 7.67
N PHE A 81 2.52 -6.69 8.54
CA PHE A 81 3.20 -5.88 9.54
C PHE A 81 4.06 -4.78 8.91
N LEU A 82 4.92 -5.14 7.95
CA LEU A 82 5.76 -4.20 7.22
C LEU A 82 4.93 -3.19 6.42
N THR A 83 3.85 -3.66 5.77
CA THR A 83 2.92 -2.79 5.04
C THR A 83 2.31 -1.73 5.93
N THR A 84 1.90 -2.10 7.16
CA THR A 84 1.33 -1.16 8.13
C THR A 84 2.33 -0.07 8.52
N ILE A 85 3.60 -0.44 8.73
CA ILE A 85 4.66 0.53 9.05
C ILE A 85 4.93 1.44 7.84
N ALA A 86 5.09 0.86 6.63
CA ALA A 86 5.35 1.61 5.41
C ALA A 86 4.24 2.63 5.11
N ARG A 87 2.98 2.24 5.26
CA ARG A 87 1.83 3.14 5.09
C ARG A 87 1.86 4.32 6.06
N ARG A 88 2.09 4.04 7.35
CA ARG A 88 2.18 5.11 8.36
C ARG A 88 3.29 6.10 8.05
N ASN A 89 4.45 5.61 7.61
CA ASN A 89 5.58 6.43 7.23
C ASN A 89 5.28 7.25 5.97
N ALA A 90 4.65 6.64 4.96
CA ALA A 90 4.23 7.31 3.73
C ALA A 90 3.21 8.41 4.01
N ILE A 91 2.18 8.16 4.86
CA ILE A 91 1.21 9.17 5.28
C ILE A 91 1.90 10.35 5.97
N LYS A 92 2.75 10.05 6.97
CA LYS A 92 3.49 11.09 7.71
C LYS A 92 4.31 11.97 6.78
N ARG A 93 4.96 11.36 5.79
CA ARG A 93 5.77 12.05 4.78
C ARG A 93 4.89 12.86 3.83
N TYR A 94 3.79 12.30 3.35
CA TYR A 94 2.81 12.98 2.51
C TYR A 94 2.29 14.27 3.17
N HIS A 95 1.82 14.19 4.43
CA HIS A 95 1.37 15.39 5.16
C HIS A 95 2.50 16.43 5.37
N ARG A 96 3.73 15.97 5.58
CA ARG A 96 4.89 16.86 5.67
C ARG A 96 5.16 17.59 4.36
N ASN A 97 4.99 16.90 3.23
CA ASN A 97 5.21 17.47 1.90
C ASN A 97 4.08 18.39 1.46
N GLN A 98 2.83 18.10 1.83
CA GLN A 98 1.68 18.99 1.57
C GLN A 98 1.85 20.38 2.20
N LYS A 99 2.53 20.47 3.33
CA LYS A 99 2.89 21.76 3.92
C LYS A 99 3.91 22.54 3.09
N LYS A 100 4.53 21.92 2.09
CA LYS A 100 5.60 22.49 1.27
C LYS A 100 5.26 22.63 -0.23
N SER A 101 4.27 21.91 -0.77
CA SER A 101 3.98 21.93 -2.21
C SER A 101 2.67 21.23 -2.60
N ALA A 102 2.23 21.45 -3.84
CA ALA A 102 0.99 20.93 -4.42
C ALA A 102 0.92 19.39 -4.55
N VAL A 103 -0.31 18.87 -4.64
CA VAL A 103 -0.71 17.46 -4.70
C VAL A 103 0.01 16.67 -5.80
N PRO A 104 0.51 15.45 -5.54
CA PRO A 104 1.06 14.56 -6.57
C PRO A 104 0.00 14.16 -7.60
N SER A 105 0.35 14.18 -8.89
CA SER A 105 -0.59 14.01 -10.00
C SER A 105 -0.87 12.55 -10.40
N GLU A 106 -0.10 11.59 -9.90
CA GLU A 106 -0.27 10.17 -10.28
C GLU A 106 -0.19 9.24 -9.07
N MET A 107 -1.33 8.61 -8.75
CA MET A 107 -1.42 7.55 -7.75
C MET A 107 -1.78 6.23 -8.44
N THR A 108 -0.93 5.23 -8.32
CA THR A 108 -1.19 3.87 -8.80
C THR A 108 -1.56 2.98 -7.61
N LEU A 109 -2.72 2.35 -7.66
CA LEU A 109 -3.19 1.44 -6.60
C LEU A 109 -2.57 0.06 -6.74
N SER A 110 -2.24 -0.57 -5.63
CA SER A 110 -1.86 -1.98 -5.59
C SER A 110 -3.12 -2.85 -5.62
N LEU A 111 -3.14 -3.80 -6.55
CA LEU A 111 -4.27 -4.69 -6.81
C LEU A 111 -4.71 -5.46 -5.55
N SER A 112 -3.75 -6.05 -4.85
CA SER A 112 -4.00 -6.92 -3.70
C SER A 112 -4.67 -6.24 -2.49
N GLU A 113 -4.69 -4.90 -2.45
CA GLU A 113 -5.28 -4.16 -1.33
C GLU A 113 -6.72 -3.74 -1.61
N LEU A 114 -7.09 -3.69 -2.88
CA LEU A 114 -8.46 -3.40 -3.31
C LEU A 114 -9.28 -4.68 -3.50
N GLU A 115 -8.64 -5.80 -3.78
CA GLU A 115 -9.30 -7.11 -3.79
C GLU A 115 -10.05 -7.38 -2.48
N ALA A 116 -9.44 -7.06 -1.34
CA ALA A 116 -10.10 -7.17 -0.04
C ALA A 116 -11.33 -6.25 0.13
N PHE A 117 -11.49 -5.26 -0.74
CA PHE A 117 -12.61 -4.32 -0.72
C PHE A 117 -13.70 -4.67 -1.74
N VAL A 118 -13.31 -5.23 -2.88
CA VAL A 118 -14.21 -5.58 -3.99
C VAL A 118 -14.70 -7.02 -3.90
N ALA A 119 -13.93 -7.93 -3.32
CA ALA A 119 -14.34 -9.29 -3.02
C ALA A 119 -15.32 -9.25 -1.83
N GLY A 120 -16.58 -9.04 -2.09
CA GLY A 120 -17.61 -9.74 -1.32
C GLY A 120 -17.33 -11.23 -1.43
N ASP A 121 -17.69 -12.01 -0.42
CA ASP A 121 -17.42 -13.43 -0.13
C ASP A 121 -17.47 -14.46 -1.28
N GLU A 122 -17.27 -14.08 -2.53
CA GLU A 122 -17.27 -14.96 -3.70
C GLU A 122 -15.91 -14.95 -4.43
N ASP A 123 -15.45 -16.15 -4.66
CA ASP A 123 -14.24 -16.58 -5.33
C ASP A 123 -14.05 -15.88 -6.70
N VAL A 124 -13.20 -14.87 -6.79
CA VAL A 124 -12.87 -14.19 -8.05
C VAL A 124 -12.03 -15.14 -8.89
N GLY A 125 -12.65 -15.73 -9.90
CA GLY A 125 -12.02 -16.69 -10.79
C GLY A 125 -10.94 -16.05 -11.66
N SER A 126 -9.77 -16.65 -11.64
CA SER A 126 -8.56 -16.47 -12.42
C SER A 126 -7.75 -15.17 -12.20
N ASP A 127 -6.41 -15.30 -12.10
CA ASP A 127 -5.43 -14.20 -11.97
C ASP A 127 -5.58 -13.11 -13.05
N PHE A 128 -6.10 -13.47 -14.23
CA PHE A 128 -6.32 -12.54 -15.35
C PHE A 128 -7.48 -11.56 -15.13
N ASP A 129 -8.54 -12.01 -14.48
CA ASP A 129 -9.70 -11.15 -14.17
C ASP A 129 -9.36 -10.18 -13.02
N ALA A 130 -8.55 -10.61 -12.07
CA ALA A 130 -8.07 -9.78 -10.99
C ALA A 130 -7.17 -8.62 -11.47
N GLU A 131 -6.29 -8.87 -12.45
CA GLU A 131 -5.43 -7.82 -13.02
C GLU A 131 -6.25 -6.78 -13.80
N ARG A 132 -7.22 -7.21 -14.61
CA ARG A 132 -8.12 -6.30 -15.32
C ARG A 132 -8.96 -5.46 -14.38
N LEU A 133 -9.54 -6.06 -13.34
CA LEU A 133 -10.31 -5.36 -12.33
C LEU A 133 -9.46 -4.30 -11.61
N GLY A 134 -8.23 -4.64 -11.29
CA GLY A 134 -7.30 -3.68 -10.69
C GLY A 134 -6.95 -2.50 -11.59
N HIS A 135 -6.81 -2.72 -12.89
CA HIS A 135 -6.63 -1.63 -13.84
C HIS A 135 -7.87 -0.73 -13.89
N ALA A 136 -9.08 -1.30 -13.96
CA ALA A 136 -10.33 -0.56 -13.96
C ALA A 136 -10.49 0.31 -12.71
N ILE A 137 -10.20 -0.24 -11.52
CA ILE A 137 -10.23 0.51 -10.26
C ILE A 137 -9.17 1.62 -10.25
N SER A 138 -7.96 1.33 -10.73
CA SER A 138 -6.88 2.32 -10.79
C SER A 138 -7.25 3.51 -11.68
N ASP A 139 -7.82 3.24 -12.85
CA ASP A 139 -8.26 4.27 -13.79
C ASP A 139 -9.44 5.08 -13.23
N PHE A 140 -10.38 4.42 -12.56
CA PHE A 140 -11.47 5.10 -11.86
C PHE A 140 -10.91 6.07 -10.80
N VAL A 141 -10.00 5.62 -9.95
CA VAL A 141 -9.44 6.45 -8.88
C VAL A 141 -8.66 7.64 -9.46
N ARG A 142 -7.92 7.45 -10.55
CA ARG A 142 -7.24 8.53 -11.26
C ARG A 142 -8.21 9.56 -11.83
N SER A 143 -9.40 9.14 -12.26
CA SER A 143 -10.44 10.03 -12.79
C SER A 143 -11.15 10.86 -11.72
N LEU A 144 -11.03 10.49 -10.44
CA LEU A 144 -11.65 11.25 -9.35
C LEU A 144 -11.00 12.63 -9.18
N PRO A 145 -11.81 13.68 -8.87
CA PRO A 145 -11.30 14.96 -8.41
C PRO A 145 -10.38 14.77 -7.18
N ASP A 146 -9.35 15.61 -7.03
CA ASP A 146 -8.29 15.45 -6.03
C ASP A 146 -8.81 15.21 -4.61
N ARG A 147 -9.82 15.98 -4.18
CA ARG A 147 -10.43 15.80 -2.85
C ARG A 147 -11.08 14.43 -2.68
N ARG A 148 -11.83 13.94 -3.68
CA ARG A 148 -12.49 12.65 -3.64
C ARG A 148 -11.47 11.51 -3.69
N ARG A 149 -10.43 11.66 -4.50
CA ARG A 149 -9.30 10.74 -4.57
C ARG A 149 -8.61 10.63 -3.22
N PHE A 150 -8.32 11.77 -2.57
CA PHE A 150 -7.74 11.80 -1.24
C PHE A 150 -8.63 11.05 -0.23
N ILE A 151 -9.94 11.33 -0.18
CA ILE A 151 -10.88 10.65 0.73
C ILE A 151 -10.87 9.14 0.48
N PHE A 152 -10.92 8.70 -0.78
CA PHE A 152 -10.90 7.30 -1.15
C PHE A 152 -9.59 6.62 -0.72
N MET A 153 -8.46 7.23 -1.06
CA MET A 153 -7.15 6.69 -0.74
C MET A 153 -6.92 6.62 0.77
N SER A 154 -7.22 7.68 1.51
CA SER A 154 -7.10 7.70 2.97
C SER A 154 -7.93 6.60 3.61
N ARG A 155 -9.17 6.39 3.17
CA ARG A 155 -10.06 5.40 3.78
C ARG A 155 -9.68 3.98 3.42
N TYR A 156 -9.49 3.68 2.12
CA TYR A 156 -9.39 2.29 1.64
C TYR A 156 -7.96 1.82 1.45
N TYR A 157 -7.07 2.71 1.07
CA TYR A 157 -5.66 2.36 0.89
C TYR A 157 -4.85 2.53 2.18
N LEU A 158 -5.09 3.62 2.92
CA LEU A 158 -4.36 3.96 4.13
C LEU A 158 -5.06 3.48 5.41
N ALA A 159 -6.30 2.99 5.30
CA ALA A 159 -7.14 2.54 6.42
C ALA A 159 -7.33 3.61 7.52
N GLU A 160 -7.33 4.89 7.16
CA GLU A 160 -7.50 5.97 8.12
C GLU A 160 -8.93 6.02 8.70
N PRO A 161 -9.05 6.35 9.99
CA PRO A 161 -10.34 6.63 10.60
C PRO A 161 -11.02 7.83 9.93
N ILE A 162 -12.36 7.76 9.80
CA ILE A 162 -13.15 8.87 9.20
C ILE A 162 -12.92 10.19 9.93
N ASP A 163 -12.69 10.16 11.25
CA ASP A 163 -12.41 11.35 12.06
C ASP A 163 -11.09 12.03 11.65
N THR A 164 -10.07 11.25 11.31
CA THR A 164 -8.79 11.77 10.82
C THR A 164 -8.98 12.45 9.48
N ILE A 165 -9.64 11.76 8.53
CA ILE A 165 -9.92 12.31 7.19
C ILE A 165 -10.74 13.61 7.28
N ALA A 166 -11.77 13.62 8.15
CA ALA A 166 -12.62 14.78 8.39
C ALA A 166 -11.83 15.97 8.92
N LYS A 167 -10.92 15.73 9.87
CA LYS A 167 -10.02 16.75 10.45
C LYS A 167 -9.06 17.31 9.40
N ASP A 168 -8.42 16.44 8.61
CA ASP A 168 -7.42 16.83 7.61
C ASP A 168 -8.04 17.71 6.51
N LEU A 169 -9.28 17.42 6.13
CA LEU A 169 -10.01 18.18 5.12
C LEU A 169 -10.85 19.33 5.71
N SER A 170 -10.87 19.51 7.04
CA SER A 170 -11.75 20.47 7.73
C SER A 170 -13.24 20.28 7.36
N LEU A 171 -13.67 19.01 7.24
CA LEU A 171 -15.04 18.62 6.92
C LEU A 171 -15.70 17.87 8.09
N SER A 172 -17.04 17.78 8.07
CA SER A 172 -17.76 16.96 9.04
C SER A 172 -17.66 15.47 8.68
N ARG A 173 -17.74 14.57 9.70
CA ARG A 173 -17.85 13.11 9.50
C ARG A 173 -18.97 12.73 8.53
N SER A 174 -20.13 13.40 8.67
CA SER A 174 -21.28 13.16 7.81
C SER A 174 -20.97 13.45 6.34
N MET A 175 -20.21 14.52 6.08
CA MET A 175 -19.80 14.88 4.72
C MET A 175 -18.82 13.85 4.14
N ILE A 176 -17.85 13.39 4.92
CA ILE A 176 -16.93 12.31 4.50
C ILE A 176 -17.70 11.03 4.20
N ASN A 177 -18.65 10.62 5.06
CA ASN A 177 -19.47 9.44 4.82
C ASN A 177 -20.30 9.56 3.52
N LYS A 178 -20.89 10.73 3.23
CA LYS A 178 -21.62 10.98 1.98
C LYS A 178 -20.71 10.89 0.76
N GLU A 179 -19.53 11.49 0.82
CA GLU A 179 -18.55 11.40 -0.26
C GLU A 179 -18.11 9.96 -0.50
N LEU A 180 -17.78 9.20 0.55
CA LEU A 180 -17.43 7.78 0.44
C LEU A 180 -18.56 6.96 -0.15
N ALA A 181 -19.81 7.18 0.25
CA ALA A 181 -20.96 6.48 -0.32
C ALA A 181 -21.12 6.81 -1.81
N SER A 182 -20.99 8.08 -2.19
CA SER A 182 -21.05 8.52 -3.59
C SER A 182 -19.92 7.90 -4.43
N ILE A 183 -18.71 7.86 -3.89
CA ILE A 183 -17.55 7.27 -4.59
C ILE A 183 -17.75 5.76 -4.78
N ARG A 184 -18.23 5.03 -3.76
CA ARG A 184 -18.52 3.60 -3.87
C ARG A 184 -19.56 3.30 -4.93
N ASN A 185 -20.65 4.07 -4.97
CA ASN A 185 -21.69 3.88 -5.98
C ASN A 185 -21.14 4.12 -7.40
N ALA A 186 -20.39 5.20 -7.61
CA ALA A 186 -19.77 5.48 -8.90
C ALA A 186 -18.73 4.42 -9.30
N LEU A 187 -17.97 3.86 -8.35
CA LEU A 187 -17.06 2.76 -8.60
C LEU A 187 -17.83 1.51 -9.02
N ARG A 188 -18.93 1.16 -8.31
CA ARG A 188 -19.78 0.01 -8.66
C ARG A 188 -20.31 0.14 -10.09
N GLU A 189 -20.94 1.27 -10.43
CA GLU A 189 -21.45 1.55 -11.76
C GLU A 189 -20.36 1.40 -12.83
N ARG A 190 -19.14 1.87 -12.54
CA ARG A 190 -18.00 1.74 -13.44
C ARG A 190 -17.61 0.28 -13.66
N ILE A 191 -17.49 -0.51 -12.59
CA ILE A 191 -17.09 -1.91 -12.63
C ILE A 191 -18.17 -2.74 -13.34
N GLU A 192 -19.44 -2.51 -13.04
CA GLU A 192 -20.57 -3.15 -13.73
C GLU A 192 -20.59 -2.82 -15.23
N SER A 193 -20.28 -1.58 -15.62
CA SER A 193 -20.20 -1.17 -17.02
C SER A 193 -19.08 -1.87 -17.81
N GLU A 194 -18.05 -2.35 -17.13
CA GLU A 194 -16.95 -3.12 -17.71
C GLU A 194 -17.22 -4.64 -17.73
N GLY A 195 -18.41 -5.05 -17.29
CA GLY A 195 -18.90 -6.44 -17.40
C GLY A 195 -18.60 -7.31 -16.18
N TYR A 196 -18.22 -6.71 -15.05
CA TYR A 196 -18.07 -7.44 -13.80
C TYR A 196 -19.40 -7.47 -13.04
N LEU A 197 -19.81 -8.66 -12.62
CA LEU A 197 -20.95 -8.85 -11.70
C LEU A 197 -20.44 -8.67 -10.27
N ILE A 198 -20.98 -7.69 -9.52
CA ILE A 198 -20.65 -7.43 -8.13
C ILE A 198 -21.91 -7.63 -7.27
#